data_aac1aac0df75fe0d145b4fafa766c524
#
_entry.id   aac1aac0df75fe0d145b4fafa766c524
#
_cell.length_a   1.000
_cell.length_b   1.000
_cell.length_c   1.000
_cell.angle_alpha   90.00
_cell.angle_beta   90.00
_cell.angle_gamma   90.00
#
_symmetry.space_group_name_H-M   'P 1'
#
loop_
_entity.id
_entity.type
_entity.pdbx_description
1 polymer ?
#
loop_
_entity_poly.entity_id
_entity_poly.type
_entity_poly.pdbx_seq_one_letter_code
_entity_poly.pdbx_strand_id
1 'polypeptide(L)'
;MAILKHITSKNADYGEAQRYLMFQYDEAAMKPVLDESGRMIPREEYYLDGMNCDPFTFDMECKELNAQYRKNQTFDEIKSHHYILSFDPKDVTENGLTGERAQQLGIEYTRKNFPGHQALVCTHTDGNNESGNIHVHIVINSLRKYDVEHRGFMERSCDSRAGYKHHLTKNYLAYLKQDVMDLCHREGLHQVDLLSPAEKKVTDREYRVQRRGQKKMDERNRKMLADGITPRKTKFETQKQFLRNAISEVAASACSLDEFQKILMKRFNISLKISRGRFSYLHPERGKYITGRNLGTHFEESYLQAIFEENTRHSSILSDPIFPADKSASENQQELSASVFIKSDLRLVVDLQNCYKAQQSAAYARKVKLSNLQQLAKTVAYIQENGYDTEKDLLHAYHEAQTQTSDMPKCFSR
;
A
#
# COMPACT_ATOMS: atom_id res chain seq x y z
N MET A 1 0.60 -9.10 -2.24
CA MET A 1 0.06 -9.16 -0.85
C MET A 1 -1.40 -9.56 -0.91
N ALA A 2 -1.78 -10.66 -0.26
CA ALA A 2 -3.16 -11.11 -0.25
C ALA A 2 -4.06 -10.11 0.48
N ILE A 3 -5.19 -9.74 -0.13
CA ILE A 3 -6.13 -8.74 0.39
C ILE A 3 -7.56 -9.28 0.24
N LEU A 4 -8.39 -9.07 1.26
CA LEU A 4 -9.84 -9.28 1.18
C LEU A 4 -10.55 -7.93 1.06
N LYS A 5 -11.28 -7.73 -0.04
CA LYS A 5 -12.16 -6.58 -0.26
C LYS A 5 -13.62 -7.02 -0.22
N HIS A 6 -14.50 -6.21 0.35
CA HIS A 6 -15.93 -6.46 0.40
C HIS A 6 -16.70 -5.25 -0.14
N ILE A 7 -17.66 -5.51 -1.02
CA ILE A 7 -18.55 -4.53 -1.65
C ILE A 7 -19.99 -5.03 -1.52
N THR A 8 -20.93 -4.15 -1.24
CA THR A 8 -22.37 -4.46 -1.25
C THR A 8 -23.02 -3.86 -2.49
N SER A 9 -23.96 -4.58 -3.08
CA SER A 9 -24.76 -4.08 -4.20
C SER A 9 -26.24 -4.07 -3.84
N LYS A 10 -26.89 -2.96 -4.21
CA LYS A 10 -28.33 -2.78 -4.15
C LYS A 10 -28.99 -3.00 -5.52
N ASN A 11 -28.19 -3.28 -6.55
CA ASN A 11 -28.66 -3.50 -7.90
C ASN A 11 -29.53 -4.76 -7.97
N ALA A 12 -30.70 -4.64 -8.57
CA ALA A 12 -31.61 -5.75 -8.80
C ALA A 12 -31.21 -6.63 -10.00
N ASP A 13 -30.34 -6.13 -10.86
CA ASP A 13 -29.78 -6.86 -11.99
C ASP A 13 -28.50 -7.60 -11.53
N TYR A 14 -28.64 -8.85 -11.15
CA TYR A 14 -27.50 -9.71 -10.81
C TYR A 14 -26.67 -10.05 -12.06
N GLY A 15 -27.24 -9.95 -13.26
CA GLY A 15 -26.55 -10.13 -14.52
C GLY A 15 -25.46 -9.06 -14.77
N GLU A 16 -25.52 -7.90 -14.11
CA GLU A 16 -24.42 -6.94 -14.16
C GLU A 16 -23.13 -7.50 -13.56
N ALA A 17 -23.24 -8.25 -12.45
CA ALA A 17 -22.11 -8.92 -11.87
C ALA A 17 -21.55 -9.99 -12.82
N GLN A 18 -22.41 -10.79 -13.46
CA GLN A 18 -21.98 -11.78 -14.47
C GLN A 18 -21.27 -11.11 -15.63
N ARG A 19 -21.84 -10.04 -16.19
CA ARG A 19 -21.20 -9.27 -17.28
C ARG A 19 -19.83 -8.72 -16.88
N TYR A 20 -19.71 -8.17 -15.67
CA TYR A 20 -18.42 -7.69 -15.15
C TYR A 20 -17.37 -8.81 -15.05
N LEU A 21 -17.80 -10.01 -14.66
CA LEU A 21 -16.91 -11.15 -14.48
C LEU A 21 -16.48 -11.78 -15.82
N MET A 22 -17.35 -11.83 -16.82
CA MET A 22 -17.14 -12.56 -18.07
C MET A 22 -16.61 -11.70 -19.23
N PHE A 23 -16.83 -10.39 -19.18
CA PHE A 23 -16.48 -9.47 -20.26
C PHE A 23 -15.43 -8.45 -19.83
N GLN A 24 -14.72 -7.90 -20.81
CA GLN A 24 -13.77 -6.82 -20.57
C GLN A 24 -14.48 -5.57 -20.06
N TYR A 25 -13.89 -4.90 -19.06
CA TYR A 25 -14.52 -3.79 -18.39
C TYR A 25 -13.52 -2.64 -18.17
N ASP A 26 -13.86 -1.45 -18.64
CA ASP A 26 -13.11 -0.23 -18.34
C ASP A 26 -13.51 0.28 -16.94
N GLU A 27 -12.67 0.02 -15.97
CA GLU A 27 -12.93 0.46 -14.59
C GLU A 27 -12.84 1.98 -14.40
N ALA A 28 -12.11 2.69 -15.24
CA ALA A 28 -12.03 4.13 -15.15
C ALA A 28 -13.33 4.78 -15.63
N ALA A 29 -13.92 4.24 -16.70
CA ALA A 29 -15.22 4.67 -17.24
C ALA A 29 -16.40 3.98 -16.53
N MET A 30 -16.15 2.91 -15.77
CA MET A 30 -17.20 2.07 -15.15
C MET A 30 -18.18 1.52 -16.20
N LYS A 31 -17.67 1.01 -17.31
CA LYS A 31 -18.47 0.51 -18.45
C LYS A 31 -17.81 -0.72 -19.10
N PRO A 32 -18.60 -1.63 -19.68
CA PRO A 32 -18.05 -2.71 -20.49
C PRO A 32 -17.33 -2.15 -21.74
N VAL A 33 -16.28 -2.84 -22.17
CA VAL A 33 -15.61 -2.56 -23.42
C VAL A 33 -16.43 -3.17 -24.56
N LEU A 34 -16.70 -2.38 -25.59
CA LEU A 34 -17.48 -2.80 -26.75
C LEU A 34 -16.58 -2.90 -27.97
N ASP A 35 -16.89 -3.87 -28.85
CA ASP A 35 -16.30 -3.97 -30.20
C ASP A 35 -16.90 -2.93 -31.15
N GLU A 36 -16.42 -2.92 -32.40
CA GLU A 36 -16.90 -2.02 -33.45
C GLU A 36 -18.42 -2.21 -33.77
N SER A 37 -18.98 -3.36 -33.47
CA SER A 37 -20.41 -3.67 -33.65
C SER A 37 -21.28 -3.35 -32.41
N GLY A 38 -20.68 -2.82 -31.35
CA GLY A 38 -21.36 -2.48 -30.11
C GLY A 38 -21.62 -3.68 -29.19
N ARG A 39 -20.97 -4.81 -29.40
CA ARG A 39 -21.07 -6.00 -28.55
C ARG A 39 -19.97 -5.99 -27.49
N MET A 40 -20.28 -6.53 -26.31
CA MET A 40 -19.30 -6.68 -25.24
C MET A 40 -18.21 -7.67 -25.64
N ILE A 41 -16.95 -7.32 -25.41
CA ILE A 41 -15.79 -8.16 -25.70
C ILE A 41 -15.60 -9.13 -24.53
N PRO A 42 -15.61 -10.47 -24.78
CA PRO A 42 -15.30 -11.44 -23.73
C PRO A 42 -13.88 -11.26 -23.19
N ARG A 43 -13.65 -11.66 -21.94
CA ARG A 43 -12.27 -11.78 -21.42
C ARG A 43 -11.56 -12.93 -22.09
N GLU A 44 -10.27 -12.78 -22.31
CA GLU A 44 -9.45 -13.82 -22.94
C GLU A 44 -9.26 -15.01 -22.02
N GLU A 45 -9.07 -14.78 -20.73
CA GLU A 45 -8.87 -15.82 -19.72
C GLU A 45 -9.65 -15.48 -18.44
N TYR A 46 -10.50 -16.40 -18.00
CA TYR A 46 -11.14 -16.37 -16.70
C TYR A 46 -11.62 -17.78 -16.33
N TYR A 47 -11.72 -18.03 -15.02
CA TYR A 47 -12.28 -19.28 -14.49
C TYR A 47 -13.58 -18.94 -13.78
N LEU A 48 -14.67 -19.65 -14.07
CA LEU A 48 -16.00 -19.36 -13.52
C LEU A 48 -16.68 -20.64 -13.04
N ASP A 49 -17.08 -20.64 -11.75
CA ASP A 49 -17.87 -21.69 -11.13
C ASP A 49 -19.08 -21.13 -10.39
N GLY A 50 -20.14 -21.92 -10.31
CA GLY A 50 -21.31 -21.67 -9.50
C GLY A 50 -21.32 -22.53 -8.23
N MET A 51 -21.73 -21.94 -7.12
CA MET A 51 -22.00 -22.69 -5.89
C MET A 51 -23.48 -22.54 -5.55
N ASN A 52 -24.19 -23.67 -5.40
CA ASN A 52 -25.63 -23.73 -5.16
C ASN A 52 -26.48 -23.06 -6.26
N CYS A 53 -25.93 -22.84 -7.44
CA CYS A 53 -26.55 -22.29 -8.64
C CYS A 53 -25.75 -22.68 -9.88
N ASP A 54 -26.36 -22.57 -11.03
CA ASP A 54 -25.64 -22.60 -12.30
C ASP A 54 -25.04 -21.18 -12.55
N PRO A 55 -23.74 -21.07 -12.93
CA PRO A 55 -23.10 -19.77 -13.12
C PRO A 55 -23.73 -18.94 -14.25
N PHE A 56 -24.38 -19.57 -15.24
CA PHE A 56 -24.97 -18.86 -16.37
C PHE A 56 -26.42 -18.41 -16.09
N THR A 57 -27.12 -19.05 -15.14
CA THR A 57 -28.49 -18.71 -14.74
C THR A 57 -28.57 -18.02 -13.37
N PHE A 58 -27.45 -17.65 -12.79
CA PHE A 58 -27.33 -17.05 -11.46
C PHE A 58 -28.32 -15.89 -11.23
N ASP A 59 -28.45 -14.98 -12.22
CA ASP A 59 -29.36 -13.83 -12.12
C ASP A 59 -30.82 -14.29 -11.96
N MET A 60 -31.25 -15.24 -12.76
CA MET A 60 -32.62 -15.78 -12.70
C MET A 60 -32.88 -16.50 -11.38
N GLU A 61 -31.97 -17.41 -10.99
CA GLU A 61 -32.10 -18.17 -9.75
C GLU A 61 -32.11 -17.28 -8.50
N CYS A 62 -31.31 -16.19 -8.48
CA CYS A 62 -31.33 -15.23 -7.40
C CYS A 62 -32.68 -14.48 -7.32
N LYS A 63 -33.25 -14.09 -8.47
CA LYS A 63 -34.55 -13.43 -8.55
C LYS A 63 -35.68 -14.35 -8.11
N GLU A 64 -35.67 -15.62 -8.51
CA GLU A 64 -36.62 -16.65 -8.07
C GLU A 64 -36.58 -16.85 -6.56
N LEU A 65 -35.36 -17.02 -5.97
CA LEU A 65 -35.20 -17.14 -4.53
C LEU A 65 -35.72 -15.90 -3.78
N ASN A 66 -35.44 -14.70 -4.29
CA ASN A 66 -35.91 -13.46 -3.70
C ASN A 66 -37.45 -13.36 -3.75
N ALA A 67 -38.06 -13.80 -4.84
CA ALA A 67 -39.53 -13.85 -5.00
C ALA A 67 -40.16 -14.85 -4.04
N GLN A 68 -39.57 -16.05 -3.92
CA GLN A 68 -40.04 -17.11 -3.02
C GLN A 68 -40.13 -16.60 -1.55
N TYR A 69 -39.10 -15.89 -1.09
CA TYR A 69 -39.03 -15.37 0.27
C TYR A 69 -39.61 -13.95 0.42
N ARG A 70 -40.10 -13.32 -0.66
CA ARG A 70 -40.58 -11.94 -0.71
C ARG A 70 -39.60 -10.95 -0.12
N LYS A 71 -38.32 -11.12 -0.40
CA LYS A 71 -37.22 -10.25 0.05
C LYS A 71 -36.46 -9.65 -1.13
N ASN A 72 -35.65 -8.64 -0.87
CA ASN A 72 -34.89 -7.90 -1.89
C ASN A 72 -35.78 -7.19 -2.92
N GLN A 73 -37.00 -6.82 -2.52
CA GLN A 73 -38.02 -6.18 -3.39
C GLN A 73 -37.79 -4.67 -3.52
N THR A 74 -37.26 -4.03 -2.45
CA THR A 74 -37.11 -2.57 -2.42
C THR A 74 -35.72 -2.14 -2.92
N PHE A 75 -35.62 -0.92 -3.44
CA PHE A 75 -34.36 -0.36 -3.96
C PHE A 75 -33.27 -0.26 -2.90
N ASP A 76 -33.62 0.02 -1.67
CA ASP A 76 -32.64 0.25 -0.59
C ASP A 76 -32.04 -1.01 0.01
N GLU A 77 -32.57 -2.17 -0.31
CA GLU A 77 -32.09 -3.44 0.20
C GLU A 77 -30.80 -3.88 -0.48
N ILE A 78 -29.84 -4.38 0.32
CA ILE A 78 -28.64 -5.06 -0.20
C ILE A 78 -29.09 -6.39 -0.81
N LYS A 79 -28.80 -6.58 -2.09
CA LYS A 79 -29.18 -7.74 -2.87
C LYS A 79 -28.08 -8.75 -3.06
N SER A 80 -26.84 -8.27 -3.16
CA SER A 80 -25.66 -9.12 -3.27
C SER A 80 -24.47 -8.57 -2.50
N HIS A 81 -23.57 -9.46 -2.14
CA HIS A 81 -22.26 -9.11 -1.58
C HIS A 81 -21.19 -9.64 -2.52
N HIS A 82 -20.22 -8.80 -2.81
CA HIS A 82 -19.09 -9.12 -3.65
C HIS A 82 -17.80 -9.07 -2.80
N TYR A 83 -17.16 -10.20 -2.65
CA TYR A 83 -15.87 -10.35 -2.03
C TYR A 83 -14.81 -10.52 -3.11
N ILE A 84 -13.63 -9.96 -2.88
CA ILE A 84 -12.51 -10.10 -3.80
C ILE A 84 -11.30 -10.52 -2.98
N LEU A 85 -10.75 -11.70 -3.30
CA LEU A 85 -9.47 -12.17 -2.81
C LEU A 85 -8.43 -11.79 -3.87
N SER A 86 -7.50 -10.91 -3.53
CA SER A 86 -6.44 -10.49 -4.45
C SER A 86 -5.10 -10.97 -3.91
N PHE A 87 -4.35 -11.74 -4.71
CA PHE A 87 -3.05 -12.29 -4.34
C PHE A 87 -1.90 -11.33 -4.72
N ASP A 88 -0.71 -11.55 -4.18
CA ASP A 88 0.47 -10.78 -4.58
C ASP A 88 0.91 -11.18 -6.00
N PRO A 89 1.25 -10.24 -6.89
CA PRO A 89 1.84 -10.59 -8.18
C PRO A 89 3.06 -11.50 -8.07
N LYS A 90 3.80 -11.41 -6.98
CA LYS A 90 4.95 -12.28 -6.71
C LYS A 90 4.58 -13.74 -6.50
N ASP A 91 3.34 -14.02 -6.06
CA ASP A 91 2.88 -15.40 -5.86
C ASP A 91 2.89 -16.18 -7.17
N VAL A 92 2.72 -15.53 -8.32
CA VAL A 92 2.84 -16.14 -9.63
C VAL A 92 4.28 -16.58 -9.92
N THR A 93 5.26 -15.72 -9.62
CA THR A 93 6.67 -15.95 -9.98
C THR A 93 7.46 -16.70 -8.91
N GLU A 94 7.16 -16.45 -7.63
CA GLU A 94 7.92 -17.00 -6.50
C GLU A 94 7.28 -18.28 -5.94
N ASN A 95 5.94 -18.38 -5.98
CA ASN A 95 5.18 -19.49 -5.36
C ASN A 95 4.40 -20.33 -6.38
N GLY A 96 4.49 -20.02 -7.67
CA GLY A 96 3.86 -20.80 -8.74
C GLY A 96 2.33 -20.76 -8.73
N LEU A 97 1.72 -19.69 -8.19
CA LEU A 97 0.27 -19.55 -8.17
C LEU A 97 -0.26 -19.39 -9.61
N THR A 98 -1.15 -20.30 -10.02
CA THR A 98 -1.84 -20.25 -11.31
C THR A 98 -3.28 -19.78 -11.13
N GLY A 99 -3.93 -19.33 -12.22
CA GLY A 99 -5.35 -18.97 -12.22
C GLY A 99 -6.25 -20.11 -11.78
N GLU A 100 -5.94 -21.33 -12.23
CA GLU A 100 -6.67 -22.53 -11.84
C GLU A 100 -6.55 -22.83 -10.33
N ARG A 101 -5.33 -22.75 -9.78
CA ARG A 101 -5.13 -22.93 -8.33
C ARG A 101 -5.85 -21.87 -7.53
N ALA A 102 -5.80 -20.61 -7.94
CA ALA A 102 -6.53 -19.52 -7.31
C ALA A 102 -8.05 -19.74 -7.35
N GLN A 103 -8.59 -20.27 -8.46
CA GLN A 103 -10.00 -20.63 -8.57
C GLN A 103 -10.38 -21.73 -7.55
N GLN A 104 -9.58 -22.78 -7.42
CA GLN A 104 -9.80 -23.85 -6.43
C GLN A 104 -9.81 -23.28 -5.00
N LEU A 105 -8.85 -22.41 -4.67
CA LEU A 105 -8.79 -21.73 -3.37
C LEU A 105 -10.01 -20.84 -3.14
N GLY A 106 -10.46 -20.13 -4.16
CA GLY A 106 -11.67 -19.31 -4.12
C GLY A 106 -12.92 -20.13 -3.85
N ILE A 107 -13.06 -21.29 -4.49
CA ILE A 107 -14.17 -22.24 -4.29
C ILE A 107 -14.13 -22.80 -2.86
N GLU A 108 -12.95 -23.24 -2.39
CA GLU A 108 -12.76 -23.73 -1.02
C GLU A 108 -13.17 -22.67 0.00
N TYR A 109 -12.65 -21.46 -0.15
CA TYR A 109 -12.98 -20.33 0.70
C TYR A 109 -14.48 -20.01 0.71
N THR A 110 -15.12 -20.06 -0.47
CA THR A 110 -16.55 -19.79 -0.61
C THR A 110 -17.40 -20.84 0.08
N ARG A 111 -17.08 -22.13 -0.09
CA ARG A 111 -17.79 -23.24 0.58
C ARG A 111 -17.68 -23.17 2.10
N LYS A 112 -16.51 -22.80 2.59
CA LYS A 112 -16.26 -22.66 4.03
C LYS A 112 -16.99 -21.46 4.63
N ASN A 113 -16.95 -20.32 3.96
CA ASN A 113 -17.36 -19.05 4.55
C ASN A 113 -18.79 -18.61 4.19
N PHE A 114 -19.33 -19.05 3.06
CA PHE A 114 -20.68 -18.69 2.61
C PHE A 114 -21.59 -19.91 2.36
N PRO A 115 -21.61 -20.87 3.29
CA PRO A 115 -22.38 -22.08 3.09
C PRO A 115 -23.87 -21.76 2.90
N GLY A 116 -24.53 -22.49 2.01
CA GLY A 116 -25.95 -22.34 1.72
C GLY A 116 -26.34 -21.10 0.91
N HIS A 117 -25.43 -20.18 0.59
CA HIS A 117 -25.68 -19.10 -0.35
C HIS A 117 -25.48 -19.55 -1.79
N GLN A 118 -26.22 -18.96 -2.73
CA GLN A 118 -25.87 -18.99 -4.14
C GLN A 118 -24.67 -18.08 -4.34
N ALA A 119 -23.64 -18.55 -5.05
CA ALA A 119 -22.45 -17.76 -5.32
C ALA A 119 -21.89 -18.02 -6.71
N LEU A 120 -21.35 -16.96 -7.32
CA LEU A 120 -20.41 -17.04 -8.43
C LEU A 120 -19.00 -16.90 -7.88
N VAL A 121 -18.10 -17.78 -8.30
CA VAL A 121 -16.66 -17.70 -8.02
C VAL A 121 -15.96 -17.55 -9.36
N CYS A 122 -15.27 -16.44 -9.56
CA CYS A 122 -14.60 -16.16 -10.83
C CYS A 122 -13.19 -15.62 -10.59
N THR A 123 -12.20 -16.28 -11.18
CA THR A 123 -10.80 -15.83 -11.12
C THR A 123 -10.42 -15.11 -12.39
N HIS A 124 -9.79 -13.96 -12.23
CA HIS A 124 -9.13 -13.21 -13.28
C HIS A 124 -7.62 -13.24 -13.08
N THR A 125 -6.89 -13.37 -14.18
CA THR A 125 -5.42 -13.38 -14.23
C THR A 125 -4.84 -12.06 -14.75
N ASP A 126 -5.69 -11.22 -15.33
CA ASP A 126 -5.34 -9.97 -16.01
C ASP A 126 -5.15 -8.75 -15.09
N GLY A 127 -5.03 -8.93 -13.82
CA GLY A 127 -4.89 -7.90 -12.77
C GLY A 127 -5.04 -6.44 -13.23
N ASN A 128 -5.87 -5.65 -12.55
CA ASN A 128 -6.13 -4.25 -12.92
C ASN A 128 -4.82 -3.47 -13.14
N ASN A 129 -4.74 -2.78 -14.28
CA ASN A 129 -3.63 -1.89 -14.67
C ASN A 129 -2.30 -2.58 -14.89
N GLU A 130 -2.31 -3.70 -15.58
CA GLU A 130 -1.08 -4.44 -15.90
C GLU A 130 -0.29 -4.87 -14.63
N SER A 131 -1.00 -4.94 -13.48
CA SER A 131 -0.36 -5.34 -12.22
C SER A 131 -0.03 -6.82 -12.17
N GLY A 132 -0.63 -7.63 -13.06
CA GLY A 132 -0.40 -9.07 -13.15
C GLY A 132 -0.84 -9.86 -11.90
N ASN A 133 -1.66 -9.27 -11.04
CA ASN A 133 -2.12 -9.97 -9.85
C ASN A 133 -3.35 -10.81 -10.15
N ILE A 134 -3.28 -12.09 -9.77
CA ILE A 134 -4.44 -12.98 -9.79
C ILE A 134 -5.41 -12.56 -8.69
N HIS A 135 -6.71 -12.51 -9.02
CA HIS A 135 -7.73 -12.18 -8.05
C HIS A 135 -9.01 -12.97 -8.29
N VAL A 136 -9.62 -13.41 -7.20
CA VAL A 136 -10.84 -14.21 -7.18
C VAL A 136 -12.00 -13.32 -6.75
N HIS A 137 -13.00 -13.23 -7.58
CA HIS A 137 -14.27 -12.60 -7.30
C HIS A 137 -15.26 -13.64 -6.76
N ILE A 138 -15.89 -13.33 -5.63
CA ILE A 138 -16.94 -14.17 -5.03
C ILE A 138 -18.18 -13.28 -4.90
N VAL A 139 -19.18 -13.53 -5.71
CA VAL A 139 -20.47 -12.79 -5.68
C VAL A 139 -21.53 -13.70 -5.11
N ILE A 140 -22.04 -13.36 -3.92
CA ILE A 140 -23.10 -14.13 -3.27
C ILE A 140 -24.44 -13.39 -3.33
N ASN A 141 -25.55 -14.15 -3.52
CA ASN A 141 -26.89 -13.64 -3.21
C ASN A 141 -26.97 -13.30 -1.71
N SER A 142 -27.51 -12.16 -1.36
CA SER A 142 -27.69 -11.78 0.03
C SER A 142 -28.59 -12.75 0.79
N LEU A 143 -29.52 -13.44 0.13
CA LEU A 143 -30.35 -14.48 0.74
C LEU A 143 -29.66 -15.83 0.73
N ARG A 144 -29.79 -16.56 1.84
CA ARG A 144 -29.36 -17.96 1.93
C ARG A 144 -30.41 -18.87 1.25
N LYS A 145 -29.95 -19.79 0.40
CA LYS A 145 -30.80 -20.73 -0.34
C LYS A 145 -31.15 -21.96 0.49
N TYR A 146 -30.17 -22.48 1.25
CA TYR A 146 -30.31 -23.69 2.04
C TYR A 146 -30.03 -23.48 3.52
N ASP A 147 -30.70 -24.22 4.40
CA ASP A 147 -30.33 -24.32 5.80
C ASP A 147 -28.93 -24.92 5.93
N VAL A 148 -28.18 -24.44 6.88
CA VAL A 148 -26.83 -24.92 7.19
C VAL A 148 -26.65 -25.07 8.69
N GLU A 149 -25.62 -25.81 9.10
CA GLU A 149 -25.21 -25.87 10.48
C GLU A 149 -24.81 -24.47 10.98
N HIS A 150 -25.24 -24.13 12.21
CA HIS A 150 -24.89 -22.85 12.85
C HIS A 150 -23.41 -22.86 13.22
N ARG A 151 -22.67 -21.85 12.76
CA ARG A 151 -21.22 -21.71 13.00
C ARG A 151 -20.92 -20.55 13.95
N GLY A 152 -19.75 -20.59 14.59
CA GLY A 152 -19.35 -19.63 15.61
C GLY A 152 -19.30 -18.16 15.18
N PHE A 153 -19.18 -17.88 13.88
CA PHE A 153 -19.23 -16.53 13.34
C PHE A 153 -20.67 -16.02 13.06
N MET A 154 -21.67 -16.88 13.17
CA MET A 154 -23.08 -16.54 13.01
C MET A 154 -23.59 -16.06 14.38
N GLU A 155 -23.94 -14.78 14.48
CA GLU A 155 -24.32 -14.18 15.77
C GLU A 155 -25.79 -14.42 16.13
N ARG A 156 -26.65 -14.58 15.11
CA ARG A 156 -28.09 -14.80 15.29
C ARG A 156 -28.49 -16.22 14.92
N SER A 157 -29.43 -16.80 15.65
CA SER A 157 -29.93 -18.16 15.37
C SER A 157 -30.50 -18.31 13.96
N CYS A 158 -31.01 -17.21 13.34
CA CYS A 158 -31.51 -17.21 11.99
C CYS A 158 -30.42 -17.08 10.90
N ASP A 159 -29.17 -16.78 11.28
CA ASP A 159 -28.10 -16.61 10.28
C ASP A 159 -27.74 -17.91 9.56
N SER A 160 -28.13 -19.07 10.08
CA SER A 160 -27.96 -20.40 9.46
C SER A 160 -29.13 -20.86 8.61
N ARG A 161 -30.26 -20.14 8.60
CA ARG A 161 -31.51 -20.58 7.96
C ARG A 161 -31.70 -20.01 6.55
N ALA A 162 -32.32 -20.79 5.68
CA ALA A 162 -32.77 -20.37 4.36
C ALA A 162 -33.69 -19.16 4.41
N GLY A 163 -33.62 -18.31 3.38
CA GLY A 163 -34.43 -17.10 3.31
C GLY A 163 -33.99 -15.94 4.20
N TYR A 164 -32.94 -16.12 5.01
CA TYR A 164 -32.37 -15.02 5.79
C TYR A 164 -31.18 -14.37 5.07
N LYS A 165 -31.05 -13.06 5.27
CA LYS A 165 -29.99 -12.27 4.63
C LYS A 165 -28.64 -12.52 5.28
N HIS A 166 -27.61 -12.50 4.48
CA HIS A 166 -26.22 -12.47 4.90
C HIS A 166 -25.98 -11.33 5.89
N HIS A 167 -25.60 -11.66 7.10
CA HIS A 167 -25.39 -10.73 8.20
C HIS A 167 -23.90 -10.58 8.48
N LEU A 168 -23.27 -9.58 7.84
CA LEU A 168 -21.85 -9.30 8.02
C LEU A 168 -21.64 -8.39 9.21
N THR A 169 -21.19 -8.96 10.34
CA THR A 169 -20.75 -8.21 11.52
C THR A 169 -19.25 -7.90 11.48
N LYS A 170 -18.78 -7.08 12.42
CA LYS A 170 -17.33 -6.82 12.54
C LYS A 170 -16.55 -8.09 12.87
N ASN A 171 -17.10 -8.93 13.75
CA ASN A 171 -16.48 -10.18 14.14
C ASN A 171 -16.43 -11.15 12.96
N TYR A 172 -17.51 -11.24 12.20
CA TYR A 172 -17.54 -12.08 11.02
C TYR A 172 -16.54 -11.59 9.94
N LEU A 173 -16.44 -10.27 9.72
CA LEU A 173 -15.45 -9.73 8.81
C LEU A 173 -14.01 -9.99 9.29
N ALA A 174 -13.75 -9.93 10.60
CA ALA A 174 -12.45 -10.29 11.18
C ALA A 174 -12.15 -11.78 10.96
N TYR A 175 -13.12 -12.65 11.19
CA TYR A 175 -13.00 -14.09 10.90
C TYR A 175 -12.69 -14.34 9.42
N LEU A 176 -13.40 -13.70 8.49
CA LEU A 176 -13.15 -13.82 7.05
C LEU A 176 -11.72 -13.40 6.66
N LYS A 177 -11.22 -12.34 7.28
CA LYS A 177 -9.85 -11.87 7.07
C LYS A 177 -8.81 -12.84 7.64
N GLN A 178 -9.05 -13.35 8.84
CA GLN A 178 -8.19 -14.36 9.45
C GLN A 178 -8.11 -15.59 8.55
N ASP A 179 -9.25 -16.06 8.04
CA ASP A 179 -9.32 -17.22 7.17
C ASP A 179 -8.55 -17.04 5.86
N VAL A 180 -8.51 -15.82 5.29
CA VAL A 180 -7.64 -15.52 4.14
C VAL A 180 -6.16 -15.62 4.53
N MET A 181 -5.78 -15.12 5.71
CA MET A 181 -4.40 -15.20 6.18
C MET A 181 -3.98 -16.65 6.41
N ASP A 182 -4.84 -17.46 7.03
CA ASP A 182 -4.62 -18.88 7.28
C ASP A 182 -4.51 -19.68 5.95
N LEU A 183 -5.35 -19.34 4.97
CA LEU A 183 -5.31 -19.92 3.63
C LEU A 183 -3.96 -19.59 2.95
N CYS A 184 -3.55 -18.34 2.96
CA CYS A 184 -2.26 -17.93 2.37
C CYS A 184 -1.07 -18.58 3.08
N HIS A 185 -1.12 -18.69 4.41
CA HIS A 185 -0.08 -19.35 5.18
C HIS A 185 0.03 -20.84 4.82
N ARG A 186 -1.11 -21.54 4.73
CA ARG A 186 -1.18 -22.97 4.33
C ARG A 186 -0.60 -23.20 2.93
N GLU A 187 -0.86 -22.31 2.00
CA GLU A 187 -0.42 -22.40 0.61
C GLU A 187 0.99 -21.80 0.36
N GLY A 188 1.65 -21.26 1.39
CA GLY A 188 2.95 -20.61 1.25
C GLY A 188 2.91 -19.30 0.46
N LEU A 189 1.74 -18.66 0.38
CA LEU A 189 1.56 -17.41 -0.37
C LEU A 189 1.90 -16.18 0.46
N HIS A 190 2.27 -15.10 -0.22
CA HIS A 190 2.56 -13.81 0.43
C HIS A 190 1.31 -13.23 1.08
N GLN A 191 1.40 -12.97 2.36
CA GLN A 191 0.31 -12.41 3.14
C GLN A 191 0.70 -11.11 3.85
N VAL A 192 -0.30 -10.36 4.28
CA VAL A 192 -0.18 -9.20 5.16
C VAL A 192 -1.16 -9.35 6.30
N ASP A 193 -0.88 -8.70 7.42
CA ASP A 193 -1.84 -8.60 8.51
C ASP A 193 -3.05 -7.76 8.08
N LEU A 194 -4.20 -8.45 7.91
CA LEU A 194 -5.47 -7.84 7.52
C LEU A 194 -6.27 -7.35 8.75
N LEU A 195 -5.87 -7.73 9.96
CA LEU A 195 -6.59 -7.42 11.21
C LEU A 195 -6.08 -6.16 11.87
N SER A 196 -4.77 -5.94 11.84
CA SER A 196 -4.18 -4.74 12.40
C SER A 196 -4.58 -3.48 11.62
N PRO A 197 -4.75 -2.37 12.31
CA PRO A 197 -5.01 -1.09 11.66
C PRO A 197 -3.83 -0.68 10.77
N ALA A 198 -4.10 -0.18 9.57
CA ALA A 198 -3.07 0.24 8.63
C ALA A 198 -2.27 1.43 9.17
N GLU A 199 -0.95 1.35 9.12
CA GLU A 199 -0.02 2.43 9.46
C GLU A 199 -0.29 3.70 8.63
N LYS A 200 -0.49 3.52 7.33
CA LYS A 200 -0.91 4.55 6.37
C LYS A 200 -2.19 4.09 5.69
N LYS A 201 -3.30 4.73 6.03
CA LYS A 201 -4.62 4.32 5.55
C LYS A 201 -4.95 5.04 4.24
N VAL A 202 -4.95 4.30 3.13
CA VAL A 202 -5.46 4.75 1.83
C VAL A 202 -6.77 4.03 1.55
N THR A 203 -7.86 4.78 1.40
CA THR A 203 -9.16 4.21 1.07
C THR A 203 -9.30 4.05 -0.45
N ASP A 204 -10.12 3.08 -0.90
CA ASP A 204 -10.42 2.87 -2.32
C ASP A 204 -10.91 4.17 -3.02
N ARG A 205 -11.77 4.94 -2.35
CA ARG A 205 -12.20 6.26 -2.84
C ARG A 205 -11.03 7.22 -3.05
N GLU A 206 -10.08 7.27 -2.10
CA GLU A 206 -8.89 8.12 -2.21
C GLU A 206 -7.99 7.67 -3.36
N TYR A 207 -7.76 6.36 -3.48
CA TYR A 207 -7.01 5.76 -4.57
C TYR A 207 -7.60 6.10 -5.95
N ARG A 208 -8.92 5.96 -6.12
CA ARG A 208 -9.60 6.34 -7.37
C ARG A 208 -9.53 7.84 -7.67
N VAL A 209 -9.60 8.68 -6.64
CA VAL A 209 -9.43 10.14 -6.80
C VAL A 209 -8.01 10.46 -7.25
N GLN A 210 -7.01 9.81 -6.64
CA GLN A 210 -5.60 9.98 -7.01
C GLN A 210 -5.36 9.58 -8.47
N ARG A 211 -5.86 8.42 -8.90
CA ARG A 211 -5.70 7.95 -10.29
C ARG A 211 -6.35 8.89 -11.30
N ARG A 212 -7.60 9.29 -11.05
CA ARG A 212 -8.28 10.24 -11.94
C ARG A 212 -7.58 11.60 -11.97
N GLY A 213 -7.08 12.05 -10.83
CA GLY A 213 -6.31 13.29 -10.73
C GLY A 213 -4.99 13.18 -11.48
N GLN A 214 -4.27 12.05 -11.37
CA GLN A 214 -3.03 11.81 -12.08
C GLN A 214 -3.25 11.80 -13.59
N LYS A 215 -4.26 11.05 -14.09
CA LYS A 215 -4.59 11.02 -15.52
C LYS A 215 -4.85 12.42 -16.09
N LYS A 216 -5.64 13.25 -15.39
CA LYS A 216 -5.89 14.63 -15.80
C LYS A 216 -4.63 15.50 -15.79
N MET A 217 -3.75 15.28 -14.81
CA MET A 217 -2.48 15.99 -14.71
C MET A 217 -1.55 15.59 -15.85
N ASP A 218 -1.45 14.29 -16.16
CA ASP A 218 -0.63 13.78 -17.25
C ASP A 218 -1.09 14.31 -18.61
N GLU A 219 -2.41 14.36 -18.85
CA GLU A 219 -3.00 14.97 -20.05
C GLU A 219 -2.66 16.46 -20.16
N ARG A 220 -2.76 17.20 -19.04
CA ARG A 220 -2.37 18.61 -18.98
C ARG A 220 -0.89 18.81 -19.23
N ASN A 221 -0.06 18.01 -18.58
CA ASN A 221 1.40 18.08 -18.70
C ASN A 221 1.86 17.74 -20.11
N ARG A 222 1.20 16.78 -20.78
CA ARG A 222 1.46 16.45 -22.20
C ARG A 222 1.17 17.62 -23.11
N LYS A 223 0.06 18.35 -22.88
CA LYS A 223 -0.25 19.58 -23.65
C LYS A 223 0.79 20.66 -23.38
N MET A 224 1.17 20.90 -22.13
CA MET A 224 2.22 21.88 -21.79
C MET A 224 3.55 21.56 -22.47
N LEU A 225 3.94 20.28 -22.49
CA LEU A 225 5.17 19.85 -23.18
C LEU A 225 5.08 20.05 -24.70
N ALA A 226 3.91 19.81 -25.31
CA ALA A 226 3.69 20.09 -26.72
C ALA A 226 3.79 21.59 -27.05
N ASP A 227 3.41 22.45 -26.10
CA ASP A 227 3.52 23.91 -26.19
C ASP A 227 4.92 24.43 -25.75
N GLY A 228 5.90 23.52 -25.54
CA GLY A 228 7.28 23.88 -25.13
C GLY A 228 7.41 24.33 -23.66
N ILE A 229 6.40 24.12 -22.83
CA ILE A 229 6.38 24.50 -21.41
C ILE A 229 6.71 23.30 -20.53
N THR A 230 7.75 23.41 -19.70
CA THR A 230 8.10 22.34 -18.74
C THR A 230 7.15 22.32 -17.55
N PRO A 231 6.44 21.20 -17.28
CA PRO A 231 5.52 21.11 -16.16
C PRO A 231 6.24 21.16 -14.80
N ARG A 232 5.77 22.01 -13.89
CA ARG A 232 6.32 22.13 -12.52
C ARG A 232 5.87 20.98 -11.60
N LYS A 233 4.71 20.39 -11.86
CA LYS A 233 4.15 19.29 -11.06
C LYS A 233 3.85 18.10 -11.96
N THR A 234 4.43 16.94 -11.64
CA THR A 234 4.24 15.69 -12.38
C THR A 234 3.41 14.67 -11.62
N LYS A 235 3.25 14.84 -10.30
CA LYS A 235 2.48 13.93 -9.46
C LYS A 235 1.27 14.63 -8.86
N PHE A 236 0.10 14.01 -9.03
CA PHE A 236 -1.12 14.44 -8.36
C PHE A 236 -1.12 13.96 -6.91
N GLU A 237 -1.38 14.86 -5.99
CA GLU A 237 -1.42 14.59 -4.56
C GLU A 237 -2.82 14.87 -4.01
N THR A 238 -3.40 13.89 -3.30
CA THR A 238 -4.66 14.09 -2.60
C THR A 238 -4.44 14.88 -1.31
N GLN A 239 -5.48 15.58 -0.82
CA GLN A 239 -5.41 16.30 0.46
C GLN A 239 -4.94 15.42 1.62
N LYS A 240 -5.36 14.16 1.67
CA LYS A 240 -4.91 13.22 2.70
C LYS A 240 -3.44 12.83 2.51
N GLN A 241 -3.01 12.62 1.27
CA GLN A 241 -1.61 12.32 0.99
C GLN A 241 -0.70 13.50 1.35
N PHE A 242 -1.11 14.73 1.02
CA PHE A 242 -0.42 15.93 1.45
C PHE A 242 -0.27 15.99 2.98
N LEU A 243 -1.37 15.75 3.73
CA LEU A 243 -1.31 15.71 5.19
C LEU A 243 -0.35 14.64 5.68
N ARG A 244 -0.39 13.41 5.14
CA ARG A 244 0.53 12.33 5.54
C ARG A 244 1.99 12.72 5.30
N ASN A 245 2.30 13.30 4.15
CA ASN A 245 3.65 13.70 3.80
C ASN A 245 4.14 14.82 4.74
N ALA A 246 3.35 15.87 4.91
CA ALA A 246 3.70 17.01 5.78
C ALA A 246 3.86 16.59 7.25
N ILE A 247 2.94 15.78 7.78
CA ILE A 247 3.01 15.27 9.15
C ILE A 247 4.26 14.40 9.34
N SER A 248 4.54 13.48 8.42
CA SER A 248 5.72 12.62 8.50
C SER A 248 7.03 13.41 8.41
N GLU A 249 7.08 14.45 7.57
CA GLU A 249 8.25 15.32 7.43
C GLU A 249 8.52 16.10 8.72
N VAL A 250 7.49 16.69 9.31
CA VAL A 250 7.65 17.49 10.55
C VAL A 250 7.91 16.58 11.75
N ALA A 251 7.25 15.42 11.85
CA ALA A 251 7.46 14.48 12.95
C ALA A 251 8.89 13.95 13.01
N ALA A 252 9.57 13.83 11.87
CA ALA A 252 10.96 13.37 11.81
C ALA A 252 11.96 14.31 12.50
N SER A 253 11.61 15.57 12.73
CA SER A 253 12.51 16.59 13.32
C SER A 253 12.00 17.19 14.62
N ALA A 254 10.71 17.11 14.91
CA ALA A 254 10.13 17.71 16.10
C ALA A 254 10.44 16.87 17.36
N CYS A 255 10.85 17.54 18.43
CA CYS A 255 11.13 16.92 19.73
C CYS A 255 9.98 17.10 20.72
N SER A 256 8.98 17.91 20.40
CA SER A 256 7.80 18.12 21.25
C SER A 256 6.55 18.39 20.44
N LEU A 257 5.40 18.21 21.09
CA LEU A 257 4.09 18.46 20.48
C LEU A 257 3.92 19.94 20.09
N ASP A 258 4.39 20.86 20.95
CA ASP A 258 4.31 22.30 20.69
C ASP A 258 5.16 22.72 19.49
N GLU A 259 6.35 22.17 19.39
CA GLU A 259 7.24 22.38 18.24
C GLU A 259 6.61 21.83 16.96
N PHE A 260 6.09 20.61 17.02
CA PHE A 260 5.38 19.95 15.93
C PHE A 260 4.22 20.81 15.42
N GLN A 261 3.37 21.33 16.31
CA GLN A 261 2.25 22.20 15.94
C GLN A 261 2.73 23.51 15.27
N LYS A 262 3.78 24.14 15.84
CA LYS A 262 4.35 25.40 15.31
C LYS A 262 4.92 25.19 13.90
N ILE A 263 5.66 24.10 13.69
CA ILE A 263 6.27 23.80 12.38
C ILE A 263 5.19 23.46 11.35
N LEU A 264 4.20 22.63 11.71
CA LEU A 264 3.07 22.29 10.82
C LEU A 264 2.32 23.55 10.35
N MET A 265 2.04 24.47 11.28
CA MET A 265 1.36 25.72 10.95
C MET A 265 2.26 26.63 10.10
N LYS A 266 3.53 26.82 10.48
CA LYS A 266 4.45 27.75 9.81
C LYS A 266 4.82 27.30 8.40
N ARG A 267 5.09 25.99 8.20
CA ARG A 267 5.59 25.47 6.91
C ARG A 267 4.48 25.04 5.95
N PHE A 268 3.40 24.47 6.48
CA PHE A 268 2.37 23.83 5.68
C PHE A 268 0.97 24.42 5.86
N ASN A 269 0.80 25.40 6.75
CA ASN A 269 -0.48 25.98 7.12
C ASN A 269 -1.51 24.92 7.55
N ILE A 270 -1.04 23.88 8.26
CA ILE A 270 -1.86 22.80 8.80
C ILE A 270 -2.15 23.08 10.26
N SER A 271 -3.44 23.20 10.63
CA SER A 271 -3.86 23.31 12.03
C SER A 271 -4.06 21.93 12.63
N LEU A 272 -3.49 21.69 13.81
CA LEU A 272 -3.72 20.50 14.61
C LEU A 272 -4.73 20.82 15.72
N LYS A 273 -5.78 20.01 15.82
CA LYS A 273 -6.75 20.01 16.92
C LYS A 273 -6.62 18.74 17.72
N ILE A 274 -6.51 18.87 19.02
CA ILE A 274 -6.46 17.75 19.97
C ILE A 274 -7.79 17.73 20.74
N SER A 275 -8.44 16.58 20.73
CA SER A 275 -9.70 16.37 21.46
C SER A 275 -9.80 14.95 21.97
N ARG A 276 -9.90 14.76 23.29
CA ARG A 276 -10.01 13.46 23.94
C ARG A 276 -8.91 12.47 23.53
N GLY A 277 -7.64 12.92 23.52
CA GLY A 277 -6.50 12.09 23.09
C GLY A 277 -6.50 11.74 21.61
N ARG A 278 -7.14 12.54 20.76
CA ARG A 278 -7.20 12.30 19.32
C ARG A 278 -6.72 13.51 18.55
N PHE A 279 -5.79 13.25 17.63
CA PHE A 279 -5.28 14.25 16.72
C PHE A 279 -6.20 14.40 15.50
N SER A 280 -6.44 15.63 15.09
CA SER A 280 -7.21 15.97 13.91
C SER A 280 -6.52 17.12 13.18
N TYR A 281 -6.33 16.98 11.89
CA TYR A 281 -5.57 17.88 11.04
C TYR A 281 -6.47 18.61 10.06
N LEU A 282 -6.28 19.92 9.92
CA LEU A 282 -6.99 20.73 8.94
C LEU A 282 -6.06 21.00 7.75
N HIS A 283 -6.43 20.51 6.58
CA HIS A 283 -5.75 20.85 5.34
C HIS A 283 -6.04 22.33 4.97
N PRO A 284 -5.06 23.11 4.45
CA PRO A 284 -5.23 24.53 4.14
C PRO A 284 -6.44 24.85 3.26
N GLU A 285 -6.74 23.98 2.31
CA GLU A 285 -7.85 24.17 1.34
C GLU A 285 -9.15 23.49 1.77
N ARG A 286 -9.27 23.06 3.03
CA ARG A 286 -10.42 22.28 3.50
C ARG A 286 -11.07 22.91 4.72
N GLY A 287 -12.41 22.98 4.73
CA GLY A 287 -13.18 23.51 5.87
C GLY A 287 -13.45 22.51 7.01
N LYS A 288 -12.98 21.22 6.91
CA LYS A 288 -13.25 20.18 7.93
C LYS A 288 -11.99 19.44 8.30
N TYR A 289 -11.82 19.19 9.61
CA TYR A 289 -10.71 18.39 10.13
C TYR A 289 -10.77 16.94 9.68
N ILE A 290 -9.61 16.34 9.46
CA ILE A 290 -9.40 14.91 9.21
C ILE A 290 -8.71 14.33 10.45
N THR A 291 -9.31 13.32 11.07
CA THR A 291 -8.73 12.65 12.23
C THR A 291 -7.49 11.84 11.84
N GLY A 292 -6.48 11.76 12.72
CA GLY A 292 -5.28 10.95 12.52
C GLY A 292 -5.61 9.51 12.13
N ARG A 293 -6.59 8.90 12.80
CA ARG A 293 -7.09 7.55 12.49
C ARG A 293 -7.55 7.36 11.03
N ASN A 294 -8.03 8.43 10.38
CA ASN A 294 -8.42 8.40 8.96
C ASN A 294 -7.21 8.52 8.01
N LEU A 295 -6.05 8.90 8.52
CA LEU A 295 -4.78 8.94 7.81
C LEU A 295 -3.98 7.66 8.01
N GLY A 296 -4.11 7.01 9.18
CA GLY A 296 -3.43 5.80 9.62
C GLY A 296 -2.92 5.90 11.05
N THR A 297 -2.44 4.79 11.63
CA THR A 297 -1.95 4.76 13.03
C THR A 297 -0.72 5.63 13.25
N HIS A 298 0.14 5.80 12.25
CA HIS A 298 1.32 6.68 12.31
C HIS A 298 0.97 8.17 12.47
N PHE A 299 -0.29 8.54 12.38
CA PHE A 299 -0.77 9.93 12.51
C PHE A 299 -1.63 10.14 13.75
N GLU A 300 -1.64 9.16 14.65
CA GLU A 300 -2.31 9.23 15.96
C GLU A 300 -1.32 9.71 17.04
N GLU A 301 -1.87 10.21 18.16
CA GLU A 301 -1.10 10.80 19.25
C GLU A 301 -0.01 9.87 19.78
N SER A 302 -0.36 8.63 20.11
CA SER A 302 0.55 7.66 20.74
C SER A 302 1.81 7.39 19.89
N TYR A 303 1.65 7.27 18.59
CA TYR A 303 2.77 7.02 17.68
C TYR A 303 3.67 8.27 17.56
N LEU A 304 3.08 9.45 17.43
CA LEU A 304 3.84 10.70 17.28
C LEU A 304 4.57 11.07 18.56
N GLN A 305 3.97 10.84 19.72
CA GLN A 305 4.65 11.04 21.02
C GLN A 305 5.89 10.16 21.15
N ALA A 306 5.79 8.88 20.76
CA ALA A 306 6.95 7.99 20.76
C ALA A 306 8.09 8.50 19.86
N ILE A 307 7.76 9.04 18.68
CA ILE A 307 8.76 9.68 17.79
C ILE A 307 9.40 10.92 18.46
N PHE A 308 8.60 11.78 19.09
CA PHE A 308 9.13 12.97 19.75
C PHE A 308 10.08 12.62 20.92
N GLU A 309 9.75 11.58 21.69
CA GLU A 309 10.62 11.06 22.74
C GLU A 309 11.93 10.50 22.17
N GLU A 310 11.86 9.79 21.04
CA GLU A 310 13.04 9.27 20.36
C GLU A 310 13.92 10.40 19.82
N ASN A 311 13.34 11.39 19.16
CA ASN A 311 14.04 12.58 18.67
C ASN A 311 14.72 13.35 19.82
N THR A 312 14.04 13.50 20.97
CA THR A 312 14.59 14.16 22.15
C THR A 312 15.80 13.40 22.71
N ARG A 313 15.74 12.07 22.77
CA ARG A 313 16.89 11.26 23.21
C ARG A 313 18.08 11.41 22.25
N HIS A 314 17.85 11.41 20.96
CA HIS A 314 18.89 11.62 19.96
C HIS A 314 19.51 13.02 20.05
N SER A 315 18.69 14.05 20.32
CA SER A 315 19.18 15.43 20.50
C SER A 315 19.99 15.60 21.78
N SER A 316 19.63 14.93 22.88
CA SER A 316 20.39 14.97 24.14
C SER A 316 21.74 14.27 24.06
N ILE A 317 21.85 13.17 23.32
CA ILE A 317 23.13 12.47 23.08
C ILE A 317 24.12 13.35 22.29
N LEU A 318 23.62 14.24 21.44
CA LEU A 318 24.44 15.18 20.66
C LEU A 318 24.83 16.45 21.44
N SER A 319 24.25 16.69 22.62
CA SER A 319 24.44 17.90 23.42
C SER A 319 25.26 17.70 24.71
N ASP A 320 25.76 16.51 24.98
CA ASP A 320 26.63 16.28 26.12
C ASP A 320 27.97 17.02 25.92
N PRO A 321 28.42 17.89 26.86
CA PRO A 321 29.64 18.61 26.72
C PRO A 321 30.86 17.68 26.84
N ILE A 322 31.74 17.77 25.86
CA ILE A 322 33.05 17.14 25.89
C ILE A 322 33.83 17.71 27.08
N PHE A 323 34.03 16.93 28.14
CA PHE A 323 34.96 17.30 29.22
C PHE A 323 36.38 17.34 28.70
N PRO A 324 37.22 18.31 29.18
CA PRO A 324 38.59 18.43 28.73
C PRO A 324 39.43 17.27 29.22
N ALA A 325 40.25 16.74 28.32
CA ALA A 325 41.15 15.63 28.56
C ALA A 325 42.27 16.01 29.54
N ASP A 326 42.39 15.29 30.64
CA ASP A 326 43.63 15.22 31.42
C ASP A 326 44.57 14.17 30.81
N LYS A 327 45.83 14.59 30.66
CA LYS A 327 46.91 13.79 30.11
C LYS A 327 47.44 12.81 31.16
N SER A 328 47.33 11.51 30.93
CA SER A 328 48.37 10.57 31.36
C SER A 328 48.29 9.29 30.53
N ALA A 329 49.45 8.89 30.07
CA ALA A 329 49.69 7.78 29.16
C ALA A 329 49.48 6.41 29.80
N SER A 330 48.92 5.46 29.04
CA SER A 330 49.49 4.10 28.92
C SER A 330 48.85 3.39 27.72
N GLU A 331 49.70 2.70 27.03
CA GLU A 331 49.52 1.98 25.79
C GLU A 331 48.57 0.76 25.88
N ASN A 332 48.04 0.43 24.71
CA ASN A 332 47.43 -0.83 24.28
C ASN A 332 45.92 -1.01 24.47
N GLN A 333 45.21 -0.71 23.43
CA GLN A 333 44.44 -1.70 22.65
C GLN A 333 43.72 -0.97 21.49
N GLN A 334 44.07 -1.40 20.28
CA GLN A 334 43.42 -0.96 19.05
C GLN A 334 41.97 -1.48 19.02
N GLU A 335 41.02 -0.63 19.39
CA GLU A 335 39.67 -0.75 18.89
C GLU A 335 39.54 0.18 17.70
N LEU A 336 39.20 -0.39 16.53
CA LEU A 336 38.86 0.32 15.33
C LEU A 336 37.62 1.20 15.60
N SER A 337 37.81 2.43 16.00
CA SER A 337 36.76 3.43 15.92
C SER A 337 36.66 3.93 14.49
N ALA A 338 35.72 3.32 13.74
CA ALA A 338 35.32 3.82 12.44
C ALA A 338 34.53 5.11 12.62
N SER A 339 35.18 6.26 12.53
CA SER A 339 34.49 7.50 12.14
C SER A 339 35.47 8.65 11.89
N VAL A 340 36.16 8.59 10.78
CA VAL A 340 36.54 9.82 10.11
C VAL A 340 35.78 9.88 8.82
N PHE A 341 34.49 10.32 8.88
CA PHE A 341 33.77 10.72 7.71
C PHE A 341 34.33 12.07 7.23
N ILE A 342 35.15 12.00 6.22
CA ILE A 342 35.48 13.18 5.42
C ILE A 342 34.19 13.68 4.82
N LYS A 343 33.69 14.85 5.26
CA LYS A 343 32.60 15.56 4.60
C LYS A 343 33.07 16.03 3.23
N SER A 344 33.06 15.15 2.25
CA SER A 344 33.20 15.54 0.85
C SER A 344 31.80 15.67 0.24
N ASP A 345 31.61 16.65 -0.62
CA ASP A 345 30.34 16.83 -1.39
C ASP A 345 30.07 15.68 -2.36
N LEU A 346 31.02 14.79 -2.57
CA LEU A 346 30.93 13.56 -3.35
C LEU A 346 30.57 12.38 -2.43
N ARG A 347 29.29 12.13 -2.23
CA ARG A 347 28.81 10.96 -1.50
C ARG A 347 28.85 9.72 -2.40
N LEU A 348 29.96 9.04 -2.47
CA LEU A 348 30.12 7.79 -3.22
C LEU A 348 29.36 6.62 -2.60
N VAL A 349 29.12 6.66 -1.30
CA VAL A 349 28.42 5.62 -0.55
C VAL A 349 27.28 6.26 0.23
N VAL A 350 26.09 5.69 0.14
CA VAL A 350 24.92 6.17 0.91
C VAL A 350 24.99 5.59 2.31
N ASP A 351 25.01 6.45 3.31
CA ASP A 351 24.91 6.05 4.70
C ASP A 351 23.52 5.48 4.98
N LEU A 352 23.48 4.16 5.25
CA LEU A 352 22.22 3.45 5.49
C LEU A 352 21.60 3.78 6.84
N GLN A 353 22.42 4.15 7.84
CA GLN A 353 21.93 4.48 9.18
C GLN A 353 21.22 5.84 9.17
N ASN A 354 21.71 6.79 8.37
CA ASN A 354 21.14 8.13 8.23
C ASN A 354 20.27 8.30 6.98
N CYS A 355 20.06 7.22 6.19
CA CYS A 355 19.19 7.27 5.02
C CYS A 355 17.75 6.92 5.38
N TYR A 356 16.92 7.96 5.55
CA TYR A 356 15.51 7.84 5.87
C TYR A 356 14.73 6.86 4.95
N LYS A 357 15.01 6.87 3.64
CA LYS A 357 14.39 5.93 2.69
C LYS A 357 14.80 4.48 2.93
N ALA A 358 16.04 4.25 3.37
CA ALA A 358 16.54 2.92 3.67
C ALA A 358 15.96 2.36 4.97
N GLN A 359 15.67 3.22 5.94
CA GLN A 359 14.99 2.85 7.19
C GLN A 359 13.53 2.47 6.96
N GLN A 360 12.85 3.12 6.00
CA GLN A 360 11.43 2.90 5.73
C GLN A 360 11.13 1.76 4.75
N SER A 361 12.09 1.30 4.00
CA SER A 361 11.88 0.27 2.97
C SER A 361 13.03 -0.72 2.94
N ALA A 362 12.75 -1.94 3.39
CA ALA A 362 13.71 -3.04 3.33
C ALA A 362 14.21 -3.31 1.89
N ALA A 363 13.34 -3.15 0.89
CA ALA A 363 13.71 -3.28 -0.51
C ALA A 363 14.67 -2.18 -0.96
N TYR A 364 14.41 -0.93 -0.56
CA TYR A 364 15.30 0.19 -0.83
C TYR A 364 16.64 0.03 -0.09
N ALA A 365 16.61 -0.38 1.18
CA ALA A 365 17.81 -0.67 1.95
C ALA A 365 18.69 -1.75 1.29
N ARG A 366 18.09 -2.85 0.78
CA ARG A 366 18.80 -3.90 0.02
C ARG A 366 19.41 -3.34 -1.26
N LYS A 367 18.66 -2.52 -2.02
CA LYS A 367 19.19 -1.89 -3.24
C LYS A 367 20.36 -0.96 -2.95
N VAL A 368 20.27 -0.16 -1.89
CA VAL A 368 21.34 0.74 -1.46
C VAL A 368 22.55 -0.07 -0.97
N LYS A 369 22.35 -1.14 -0.17
CA LYS A 369 23.44 -2.05 0.23
C LYS A 369 24.18 -2.63 -0.98
N LEU A 370 23.42 -3.10 -1.98
CA LEU A 370 24.02 -3.64 -3.21
C LEU A 370 24.80 -2.57 -3.98
N SER A 371 24.23 -1.36 -4.12
CA SER A 371 24.90 -0.22 -4.76
C SER A 371 26.16 0.19 -4.00
N ASN A 372 26.12 0.25 -2.66
CA ASN A 372 27.28 0.54 -1.83
C ASN A 372 28.37 -0.53 -1.98
N LEU A 373 28.00 -1.83 -2.00
CA LEU A 373 28.94 -2.93 -2.22
C LEU A 373 29.59 -2.85 -3.61
N GLN A 374 28.80 -2.55 -4.65
CA GLN A 374 29.35 -2.36 -6.00
C GLN A 374 30.31 -1.17 -6.07
N GLN A 375 30.00 -0.08 -5.37
CA GLN A 375 30.87 1.09 -5.31
C GLN A 375 32.16 0.81 -4.54
N LEU A 376 32.06 0.11 -3.40
CA LEU A 376 33.23 -0.34 -2.64
C LEU A 376 34.11 -1.29 -3.46
N ALA A 377 33.53 -2.24 -4.18
CA ALA A 377 34.27 -3.13 -5.07
C ALA A 377 35.03 -2.37 -6.17
N LYS A 378 34.39 -1.36 -6.79
CA LYS A 378 35.06 -0.48 -7.76
C LYS A 378 36.18 0.32 -7.13
N THR A 379 35.99 0.83 -5.91
CA THR A 379 37.00 1.57 -5.18
C THR A 379 38.22 0.67 -4.83
N VAL A 380 37.96 -0.57 -4.37
CA VAL A 380 39.02 -1.54 -4.09
C VAL A 380 39.77 -1.90 -5.36
N ALA A 381 39.06 -2.17 -6.47
CA ALA A 381 39.73 -2.45 -7.75
C ALA A 381 40.58 -1.27 -8.20
N TYR A 382 40.09 -0.04 -8.10
CA TYR A 382 40.86 1.17 -8.42
C TYR A 382 42.10 1.33 -7.53
N ILE A 383 42.02 1.05 -6.24
CA ILE A 383 43.13 1.07 -5.29
C ILE A 383 44.18 0.04 -5.71
N GLN A 384 43.74 -1.18 -6.03
CA GLN A 384 44.65 -2.27 -6.45
C GLN A 384 45.30 -1.97 -7.82
N GLU A 385 44.54 -1.45 -8.78
CA GLU A 385 45.06 -1.11 -10.12
C GLU A 385 46.09 0.03 -10.08
N ASN A 386 45.97 0.96 -9.11
CA ASN A 386 46.87 2.11 -8.99
C ASN A 386 47.97 1.90 -7.91
N GLY A 387 48.00 0.75 -7.23
CA GLY A 387 49.06 0.40 -6.27
C GLY A 387 49.06 1.28 -5.01
N TYR A 388 47.88 1.74 -4.55
CA TYR A 388 47.80 2.51 -3.30
C TYR A 388 47.75 1.56 -2.11
N ASP A 389 48.89 1.32 -1.50
CA ASP A 389 49.01 0.36 -0.39
C ASP A 389 48.74 0.96 0.98
N THR A 390 48.77 2.28 1.11
CA THR A 390 48.56 2.98 2.39
C THR A 390 47.49 4.07 2.31
N GLU A 391 46.91 4.43 3.47
CA GLU A 391 45.98 5.54 3.59
C GLU A 391 46.60 6.86 3.13
N LYS A 392 47.91 7.03 3.33
CA LYS A 392 48.65 8.22 2.90
C LYS A 392 48.72 8.33 1.37
N ASP A 393 48.88 7.24 0.67
CA ASP A 393 48.89 7.21 -0.80
C ASP A 393 47.52 7.60 -1.36
N LEU A 394 46.47 7.12 -0.72
CA LEU A 394 45.11 7.43 -1.09
C LEU A 394 44.77 8.91 -0.87
N LEU A 395 45.19 9.48 0.26
CA LEU A 395 45.02 10.88 0.59
C LEU A 395 45.82 11.79 -0.37
N HIS A 396 47.06 11.37 -0.72
CA HIS A 396 47.86 12.08 -1.71
C HIS A 396 47.21 12.12 -3.08
N ALA A 397 46.71 10.98 -3.59
CA ALA A 397 46.00 10.89 -4.84
C ALA A 397 44.68 11.71 -4.84
N TYR A 398 44.00 11.75 -3.69
CA TYR A 398 42.83 12.57 -3.52
C TYR A 398 43.13 14.08 -3.59
N HIS A 399 44.19 14.54 -2.98
CA HIS A 399 44.63 15.92 -3.04
C HIS A 399 45.11 16.32 -4.43
N GLU A 400 45.82 15.43 -5.13
CA GLU A 400 46.21 15.67 -6.54
C GLU A 400 45.01 15.79 -7.47
N ALA A 401 43.99 14.92 -7.28
CA ALA A 401 42.75 15.00 -8.06
C ALA A 401 41.95 16.29 -7.77
N GLN A 402 41.98 16.78 -6.55
CA GLN A 402 41.34 18.06 -6.20
C GLN A 402 42.05 19.27 -6.83
N THR A 403 43.36 19.27 -6.89
CA THR A 403 44.14 20.33 -7.51
C THR A 403 43.92 20.35 -9.04
N GLN A 404 43.84 19.20 -9.69
CA GLN A 404 43.55 19.09 -11.11
C GLN A 404 42.12 19.52 -11.48
N THR A 405 41.13 19.35 -10.57
CA THR A 405 39.75 19.81 -10.80
C THR A 405 39.55 21.30 -10.57
N SER A 406 40.43 21.96 -9.80
CA SER A 406 40.40 23.42 -9.61
C SER A 406 40.91 24.21 -10.82
N ASP A 407 41.69 23.60 -11.69
CA ASP A 407 42.27 24.20 -12.89
C ASP A 407 41.40 23.97 -14.17
N MET A 408 40.28 23.29 -14.08
CA MET A 408 39.34 23.19 -15.19
C MET A 408 38.46 24.43 -15.31
N PRO A 409 38.35 25.05 -16.48
CA PRO A 409 37.48 26.21 -16.66
C PRO A 409 36.03 25.83 -16.40
N LYS A 410 35.33 26.66 -15.64
CA LYS A 410 33.89 26.54 -15.35
C LYS A 410 33.08 26.71 -16.63
N CYS A 411 33.00 25.68 -17.43
CA CYS A 411 32.04 25.55 -18.52
C CYS A 411 31.17 24.35 -18.24
N PHE A 412 30.02 24.62 -17.61
CA PHE A 412 28.73 23.93 -17.79
C PHE A 412 27.80 24.32 -16.63
N SER A 413 27.35 25.57 -16.70
CA SER A 413 26.07 25.94 -16.12
C SER A 413 25.07 25.95 -17.28
N ARG A 414 24.28 24.90 -17.40
CA ARG A 414 22.92 24.98 -17.97
C ARG A 414 22.09 23.81 -17.49
#